data_1375df27bcb0b2087c80a4fd39a6b2ff
#
_entry.id   1375df27bcb0b2087c80a4fd39a6b2ff
#
_cell.length_a   1.000
_cell.length_b   1.000
_cell.length_c   1.000
_cell.angle_alpha   90.00
_cell.angle_beta   90.00
_cell.angle_gamma   90.00
#
_symmetry.space_group_name_H-M   'P 1'
#
loop_
_entity.id
_entity.type
_entity.pdbx_description
1 polymer ?
#
loop_
_entity_poly.entity_id
_entity_poly.type
_entity_poly.pdbx_seq_one_letter_code
_entity_poly.pdbx_strand_id
1 'polypeptide(L)'
;MSSHPNRKPRVAVVFGGRSSEHAVSCATAAGVLRAIDREAYDVVPVGITRDGAWVLASDDPDRLALTPTQTPQVEDTGTAVILPTRAGESALSVHRTGEALETLGEVDVVFPVLHGPYGEDGTLQGMLELTDMRYVGSGVLASAAGMDKHYMKVVFEAAGLPTGPYTVITYAQWRRDKGAALDSVSALTYPVFVKPCRAGSSMGVAKVEHPDQLEGAIEAAREHDLKVIVEQGVTGREIECSVLEGRGLDAPRTSLPGEIVVESGHGHDFYDFEAKYLYDASVRLSCPADLSEAVTTEVRRLAAAAFEALACEGPARVDCFVTDRGKVLINEINTMPGFTPTSMYPRMWQESGLSYPQLVDELIQLALERPVGLR
;
A
#
# COMPACT_ATOMS: atom_id res chain seq x y z
N MET A 1 -16.39 -18.10 -15.52
CA MET A 1 -17.10 -17.53 -16.69
C MET A 1 -18.42 -16.98 -16.19
N SER A 2 -18.69 -15.67 -16.38
CA SER A 2 -19.94 -15.02 -15.93
C SER A 2 -21.16 -15.76 -16.50
N SER A 3 -22.14 -16.07 -15.65
CA SER A 3 -23.39 -16.74 -16.03
C SER A 3 -24.30 -15.88 -16.92
N HIS A 4 -23.94 -14.62 -17.20
CA HIS A 4 -24.74 -13.68 -17.99
C HIS A 4 -23.85 -12.96 -19.02
N PRO A 5 -23.79 -13.40 -20.28
CA PRO A 5 -22.87 -12.88 -21.29
C PRO A 5 -23.12 -11.43 -21.74
N ASN A 6 -24.12 -10.73 -21.20
CA ASN A 6 -24.51 -9.37 -21.60
C ASN A 6 -24.52 -8.34 -20.46
N ARG A 7 -24.02 -8.70 -19.26
CA ARG A 7 -23.96 -7.79 -18.11
C ARG A 7 -22.57 -7.15 -18.01
N LYS A 8 -22.51 -5.83 -17.75
CA LYS A 8 -21.25 -5.16 -17.38
C LYS A 8 -20.68 -5.83 -16.14
N PRO A 9 -19.36 -6.08 -16.06
CA PRO A 9 -18.75 -6.51 -14.81
C PRO A 9 -19.03 -5.50 -13.70
N ARG A 10 -19.36 -6.02 -12.50
CA ARG A 10 -19.63 -5.18 -11.34
C ARG A 10 -18.41 -5.13 -10.43
N VAL A 11 -17.96 -3.91 -10.13
CA VAL A 11 -16.80 -3.62 -9.32
C VAL A 11 -17.23 -3.03 -7.97
N ALA A 12 -16.91 -3.71 -6.87
CA ALA A 12 -17.08 -3.16 -5.54
C ALA A 12 -15.81 -2.37 -5.13
N VAL A 13 -15.90 -1.05 -5.08
CA VAL A 13 -14.80 -0.20 -4.60
C VAL A 13 -14.90 -0.12 -3.08
N VAL A 14 -13.92 -0.70 -2.37
CA VAL A 14 -13.91 -0.82 -0.90
C VAL A 14 -12.90 0.17 -0.32
N PHE A 15 -13.33 1.04 0.60
CA PHE A 15 -12.53 2.13 1.13
C PHE A 15 -12.86 2.48 2.58
N GLY A 16 -12.03 3.37 3.19
CA GLY A 16 -12.14 3.77 4.58
C GLY A 16 -11.28 2.89 5.49
N GLY A 17 -11.91 2.11 6.37
CA GLY A 17 -11.23 1.16 7.24
C GLY A 17 -10.80 1.71 8.59
N ARG A 18 -10.23 0.83 9.42
CA ARG A 18 -9.88 1.10 10.82
C ARG A 18 -8.50 1.75 11.01
N SER A 19 -7.70 1.82 9.95
CA SER A 19 -6.34 2.36 10.04
C SER A 19 -6.32 3.88 10.21
N SER A 20 -5.18 4.43 10.60
CA SER A 20 -4.93 5.88 10.64
C SER A 20 -5.05 6.54 9.26
N GLU A 21 -4.90 5.75 8.19
CA GLU A 21 -4.95 6.20 6.80
C GLU A 21 -6.37 6.22 6.20
N HIS A 22 -7.41 6.15 7.04
CA HIS A 22 -8.83 6.17 6.64
C HIS A 22 -9.18 7.30 5.66
N ALA A 23 -8.74 8.52 5.95
CA ALA A 23 -9.04 9.69 5.12
C ALA A 23 -8.34 9.60 3.74
N VAL A 24 -7.13 9.05 3.69
CA VAL A 24 -6.38 8.80 2.45
C VAL A 24 -7.10 7.76 1.60
N SER A 25 -7.59 6.70 2.23
CA SER A 25 -8.40 5.68 1.58
C SER A 25 -9.68 6.27 0.95
N CYS A 26 -10.39 7.15 1.66
CA CYS A 26 -11.54 7.87 1.11
C CYS A 26 -11.15 8.74 -0.10
N ALA A 27 -10.05 9.50 0.00
CA ALA A 27 -9.55 10.32 -1.11
C ALA A 27 -9.12 9.48 -2.33
N THR A 28 -8.52 8.33 -2.08
CA THR A 28 -8.18 7.35 -3.13
C THR A 28 -9.44 6.84 -3.81
N ALA A 29 -10.47 6.47 -3.04
CA ALA A 29 -11.75 6.04 -3.59
C ALA A 29 -12.40 7.13 -4.46
N ALA A 30 -12.35 8.40 -4.04
CA ALA A 30 -12.83 9.52 -4.87
C ALA A 30 -12.14 9.54 -6.24
N GLY A 31 -10.83 9.34 -6.27
CA GLY A 31 -10.06 9.26 -7.52
C GLY A 31 -10.51 8.11 -8.42
N VAL A 32 -10.58 6.90 -7.85
CA VAL A 32 -11.00 5.69 -8.58
C VAL A 32 -12.44 5.83 -9.10
N LEU A 33 -13.39 6.30 -8.26
CA LEU A 33 -14.79 6.47 -8.64
C LEU A 33 -14.99 7.48 -9.77
N ARG A 34 -14.12 8.51 -9.87
CA ARG A 34 -14.11 9.45 -11.00
C ARG A 34 -13.50 8.87 -12.27
N ALA A 35 -12.51 7.99 -12.12
CA ALA A 35 -11.72 7.48 -13.24
C ALA A 35 -12.31 6.21 -13.88
N ILE A 36 -13.05 5.41 -13.12
CA ILE A 36 -13.63 4.17 -13.60
C ILE A 36 -14.67 4.42 -14.71
N ASP A 37 -14.55 3.68 -15.81
CA ASP A 37 -15.45 3.81 -16.95
C ASP A 37 -16.83 3.21 -16.63
N ARG A 38 -17.83 4.07 -16.44
CA ARG A 38 -19.21 3.68 -16.14
C ARG A 38 -19.93 3.04 -17.34
N GLU A 39 -19.39 3.20 -18.55
CA GLU A 39 -19.93 2.50 -19.72
C GLU A 39 -19.43 1.05 -19.77
N ALA A 40 -18.25 0.77 -19.23
CA ALA A 40 -17.68 -0.57 -19.16
C ALA A 40 -18.07 -1.34 -17.88
N TYR A 41 -18.25 -0.65 -16.75
CA TYR A 41 -18.44 -1.26 -15.43
C TYR A 41 -19.68 -0.74 -14.69
N ASP A 42 -20.34 -1.64 -13.94
CA ASP A 42 -21.21 -1.28 -12.83
C ASP A 42 -20.36 -1.10 -11.57
N VAL A 43 -20.63 -0.07 -10.77
CA VAL A 43 -19.83 0.22 -9.57
C VAL A 43 -20.69 0.24 -8.31
N VAL A 44 -20.21 -0.43 -7.27
CA VAL A 44 -20.80 -0.45 -5.93
C VAL A 44 -19.80 0.12 -4.94
N PRO A 45 -19.98 1.35 -4.43
CA PRO A 45 -19.14 1.90 -3.39
C PRO A 45 -19.46 1.27 -2.04
N VAL A 46 -18.45 0.68 -1.41
CA VAL A 46 -18.56 0.03 -0.10
C VAL A 46 -17.60 0.72 0.86
N GLY A 47 -18.14 1.39 1.85
CA GLY A 47 -17.36 2.04 2.89
C GLY A 47 -17.14 1.13 4.09
N ILE A 48 -15.98 1.25 4.73
CA ILE A 48 -15.72 0.67 6.05
C ILE A 48 -15.50 1.81 7.02
N THR A 49 -16.33 1.91 8.05
CA THR A 49 -16.21 2.95 9.06
C THR A 49 -14.96 2.76 9.93
N ARG A 50 -14.62 3.74 10.77
CA ARG A 50 -13.45 3.66 11.68
C ARG A 50 -13.58 2.58 12.76
N ASP A 51 -14.79 2.20 13.13
CA ASP A 51 -15.09 1.08 14.04
C ASP A 51 -15.20 -0.27 13.32
N GLY A 52 -15.16 -0.27 11.98
CA GLY A 52 -15.09 -1.48 11.15
C GLY A 52 -16.44 -1.94 10.59
N ALA A 53 -17.50 -1.14 10.68
CA ALA A 53 -18.77 -1.48 10.04
C ALA A 53 -18.69 -1.31 8.51
N TRP A 54 -19.19 -2.29 7.77
CA TRP A 54 -19.27 -2.26 6.31
C TRP A 54 -20.61 -1.64 5.93
N VAL A 55 -20.60 -0.58 5.13
CA VAL A 55 -21.79 0.17 4.78
C VAL A 55 -21.84 0.44 3.28
N LEU A 56 -23.05 0.51 2.73
CA LEU A 56 -23.26 1.01 1.38
C LEU A 56 -23.00 2.53 1.38
N ALA A 57 -21.95 2.93 0.70
CA ALA A 57 -21.53 4.33 0.65
C ALA A 57 -22.19 5.09 -0.51
N SER A 58 -22.08 6.42 -0.47
CA SER A 58 -22.50 7.28 -1.58
C SER A 58 -21.57 7.09 -2.79
N ASP A 59 -22.14 7.09 -3.99
CA ASP A 59 -21.40 7.14 -5.27
C ASP A 59 -21.04 8.57 -5.69
N ASP A 60 -20.92 9.48 -4.73
CA ASP A 60 -20.53 10.87 -4.95
C ASP A 60 -19.06 11.08 -4.53
N PRO A 61 -18.12 11.15 -5.49
CA PRO A 61 -16.71 11.32 -5.18
C PRO A 61 -16.36 12.61 -4.45
N ASP A 62 -17.20 13.66 -4.58
CA ASP A 62 -16.91 14.97 -3.96
C ASP A 62 -17.05 14.92 -2.44
N ARG A 63 -17.88 14.02 -1.92
CA ARG A 63 -17.99 13.76 -0.48
C ARG A 63 -16.76 13.08 0.12
N LEU A 64 -15.97 12.42 -0.71
CA LEU A 64 -14.76 11.66 -0.32
C LEU A 64 -13.47 12.45 -0.57
N ALA A 65 -13.56 13.70 -1.02
CA ALA A 65 -12.39 14.51 -1.32
C ALA A 65 -11.68 14.96 -0.03
N LEU A 66 -10.35 14.75 0.02
CA LEU A 66 -9.48 15.32 1.05
C LEU A 66 -9.07 16.74 0.64
N THR A 67 -9.39 17.73 1.47
CA THR A 67 -9.02 19.13 1.25
C THR A 67 -8.51 19.74 2.56
N PRO A 68 -7.86 20.92 2.53
CA PRO A 68 -7.40 21.57 3.76
C PRO A 68 -8.51 21.85 4.78
N THR A 69 -9.78 21.92 4.33
CA THR A 69 -10.94 22.19 5.16
C THR A 69 -11.85 21.00 5.40
N GLN A 70 -11.59 19.87 4.74
CA GLN A 70 -12.41 18.66 4.81
C GLN A 70 -11.56 17.41 4.93
N THR A 71 -11.68 16.71 6.06
CA THR A 71 -11.13 15.36 6.23
C THR A 71 -12.24 14.34 6.01
N PRO A 72 -12.24 13.61 4.89
CA PRO A 72 -13.32 12.67 4.58
C PRO A 72 -13.32 11.49 5.53
N GLN A 73 -14.50 10.97 5.80
CA GLN A 73 -14.69 9.75 6.56
C GLN A 73 -15.91 8.98 6.05
N VAL A 74 -15.92 7.69 6.25
CA VAL A 74 -17.08 6.83 6.03
C VAL A 74 -17.99 6.95 7.24
N GLU A 75 -19.20 7.43 7.00
CA GLU A 75 -20.25 7.51 8.02
C GLU A 75 -21.09 6.22 8.01
N ASP A 76 -21.60 5.83 9.18
CA ASP A 76 -22.58 4.75 9.26
C ASP A 76 -23.93 5.27 8.68
N THR A 77 -24.27 4.73 7.50
CA THR A 77 -25.50 5.09 6.79
C THR A 77 -26.73 4.31 7.30
N GLY A 78 -26.54 3.40 8.26
CA GLY A 78 -27.57 2.46 8.69
C GLY A 78 -27.89 1.37 7.66
N THR A 79 -27.14 1.30 6.56
CA THR A 79 -27.27 0.28 5.50
C THR A 79 -26.02 -0.60 5.51
N ALA A 80 -26.05 -1.66 6.31
CA ALA A 80 -24.93 -2.58 6.43
C ALA A 80 -24.78 -3.42 5.14
N VAL A 81 -23.52 -3.53 4.66
CA VAL A 81 -23.17 -4.45 3.57
C VAL A 81 -22.71 -5.78 4.15
N ILE A 82 -23.27 -6.84 3.63
CA ILE A 82 -22.97 -8.23 4.02
C ILE A 82 -22.29 -8.90 2.84
N LEU A 83 -21.07 -9.37 3.06
CA LEU A 83 -20.32 -10.18 2.10
C LEU A 83 -20.83 -11.64 2.11
N PRO A 84 -20.68 -12.36 1.01
CA PRO A 84 -20.95 -13.79 0.99
C PRO A 84 -20.03 -14.52 1.98
N THR A 85 -20.50 -15.63 2.52
CA THR A 85 -19.76 -16.47 3.47
C THR A 85 -19.42 -17.84 2.92
N ARG A 86 -19.85 -18.14 1.69
CA ARG A 86 -19.63 -19.42 1.01
C ARG A 86 -18.78 -19.21 -0.23
N ALA A 87 -17.79 -20.08 -0.43
CA ALA A 87 -16.97 -20.10 -1.63
C ALA A 87 -17.83 -20.24 -2.91
N GLY A 88 -17.50 -19.43 -3.91
CA GLY A 88 -18.20 -19.35 -5.17
C GLY A 88 -19.48 -18.49 -5.16
N GLU A 89 -19.87 -17.92 -4.01
CA GLU A 89 -20.92 -16.90 -3.94
C GLU A 89 -20.26 -15.51 -4.02
N SER A 90 -20.79 -14.65 -4.90
CA SER A 90 -20.27 -13.29 -5.10
C SER A 90 -21.32 -12.19 -4.89
N ALA A 91 -22.54 -12.58 -4.49
CA ALA A 91 -23.61 -11.62 -4.28
C ALA A 91 -23.44 -10.87 -2.95
N LEU A 92 -23.32 -9.54 -3.04
CA LEU A 92 -23.44 -8.68 -1.88
C LEU A 92 -24.91 -8.53 -1.50
N SER A 93 -25.15 -8.41 -0.19
CA SER A 93 -26.46 -8.09 0.35
C SER A 93 -26.38 -6.85 1.24
N VAL A 94 -27.49 -6.16 1.37
CA VAL A 94 -27.64 -5.06 2.33
C VAL A 94 -28.71 -5.36 3.34
N HIS A 95 -28.49 -4.88 4.55
CA HIS A 95 -29.43 -4.94 5.65
C HIS A 95 -29.63 -3.55 6.24
N ARG A 96 -30.86 -3.08 6.27
CA ARG A 96 -31.27 -1.87 7.00
C ARG A 96 -32.00 -2.29 8.26
N THR A 97 -31.77 -1.57 9.34
CA THR A 97 -32.43 -1.86 10.62
C THR A 97 -33.95 -1.89 10.47
N GLY A 98 -34.56 -3.04 10.78
CA GLY A 98 -36.01 -3.23 10.68
C GLY A 98 -36.50 -3.67 9.31
N GLU A 99 -35.64 -3.86 8.31
CA GLU A 99 -35.96 -4.34 6.98
C GLU A 99 -35.47 -5.76 6.75
N ALA A 100 -36.00 -6.44 5.73
CA ALA A 100 -35.50 -7.72 5.27
C ALA A 100 -34.16 -7.53 4.54
N LEU A 101 -33.34 -8.60 4.52
CA LEU A 101 -32.11 -8.63 3.74
C LEU A 101 -32.44 -8.47 2.25
N GLU A 102 -31.79 -7.51 1.61
CA GLU A 102 -31.91 -7.24 0.17
C GLU A 102 -30.59 -7.60 -0.54
N THR A 103 -30.67 -8.34 -1.63
CA THR A 103 -29.50 -8.68 -2.44
C THR A 103 -29.19 -7.54 -3.42
N LEU A 104 -28.00 -6.95 -3.33
CA LEU A 104 -27.49 -5.95 -4.28
C LEU A 104 -27.13 -6.58 -5.63
N GLY A 105 -26.80 -7.87 -5.64
CA GLY A 105 -26.39 -8.64 -6.80
C GLY A 105 -24.93 -9.08 -6.76
N GLU A 106 -24.52 -9.86 -7.76
CA GLU A 106 -23.18 -10.42 -7.88
C GLU A 106 -22.14 -9.32 -8.13
N VAL A 107 -20.99 -9.44 -7.48
CA VAL A 107 -19.78 -8.64 -7.70
C VAL A 107 -18.75 -9.51 -8.40
N ASP A 108 -18.19 -9.01 -9.49
CA ASP A 108 -17.18 -9.72 -10.28
C ASP A 108 -15.76 -9.46 -9.79
N VAL A 109 -15.50 -8.23 -9.26
CA VAL A 109 -14.22 -7.82 -8.72
C VAL A 109 -14.41 -6.88 -7.53
N VAL A 110 -13.65 -7.09 -6.48
CA VAL A 110 -13.46 -6.12 -5.39
C VAL A 110 -12.23 -5.27 -5.69
N PHE A 111 -12.36 -3.95 -5.65
CA PHE A 111 -11.25 -3.02 -5.76
C PHE A 111 -11.00 -2.37 -4.39
N PRO A 112 -10.15 -3.00 -3.54
CA PRO A 112 -9.82 -2.42 -2.26
C PRO A 112 -8.83 -1.26 -2.46
N VAL A 113 -9.17 -0.10 -1.89
CA VAL A 113 -8.29 1.06 -1.83
C VAL A 113 -8.04 1.45 -0.37
N LEU A 114 -7.86 0.42 0.45
CA LEU A 114 -7.55 0.52 1.87
C LEU A 114 -6.05 0.60 2.06
N HIS A 115 -5.59 1.48 2.95
CA HIS A 115 -4.18 1.64 3.26
C HIS A 115 -3.88 1.25 4.72
N GLY A 116 -2.68 0.73 4.96
CA GLY A 116 -2.21 0.33 6.27
C GLY A 116 -2.83 -0.96 6.81
N PRO A 117 -2.77 -1.17 8.14
CA PRO A 117 -3.30 -2.38 8.79
C PRO A 117 -4.77 -2.64 8.46
N TYR A 118 -5.12 -3.92 8.34
CA TYR A 118 -6.44 -4.45 7.93
C TYR A 118 -6.83 -4.19 6.48
N GLY A 119 -6.03 -3.45 5.71
CA GLY A 119 -6.28 -3.18 4.29
C GLY A 119 -5.25 -3.85 3.37
N GLU A 120 -3.97 -3.71 3.69
CA GLU A 120 -2.86 -4.21 2.87
C GLU A 120 -1.96 -5.23 3.61
N ASP A 121 -2.42 -5.79 4.72
CA ASP A 121 -1.69 -6.75 5.57
C ASP A 121 -2.09 -8.22 5.38
N GLY A 122 -2.90 -8.52 4.37
CA GLY A 122 -3.41 -9.87 4.08
C GLY A 122 -4.73 -10.20 4.78
N THR A 123 -5.21 -9.38 5.71
CA THR A 123 -6.44 -9.64 6.47
C THR A 123 -7.68 -9.57 5.58
N LEU A 124 -7.84 -8.49 4.81
CA LEU A 124 -8.92 -8.36 3.85
C LEU A 124 -8.80 -9.39 2.73
N GLN A 125 -7.60 -9.58 2.20
CA GLN A 125 -7.32 -10.53 1.15
C GLN A 125 -7.71 -11.96 1.56
N GLY A 126 -7.38 -12.35 2.80
CA GLY A 126 -7.78 -13.65 3.34
C GLY A 126 -9.29 -13.84 3.43
N MET A 127 -10.03 -12.79 3.76
CA MET A 127 -11.50 -12.83 3.76
C MET A 127 -12.08 -13.02 2.34
N LEU A 128 -11.50 -12.34 1.35
CA LEU A 128 -11.91 -12.45 -0.04
C LEU A 128 -11.54 -13.82 -0.64
N GLU A 129 -10.38 -14.38 -0.30
CA GLU A 129 -9.95 -15.71 -0.70
C GLU A 129 -10.89 -16.81 -0.18
N LEU A 130 -11.39 -16.70 1.06
CA LEU A 130 -12.32 -17.67 1.65
C LEU A 130 -13.65 -17.76 0.89
N THR A 131 -14.00 -16.75 0.12
CA THR A 131 -15.25 -16.65 -0.64
C THR A 131 -15.04 -16.75 -2.15
N ASP A 132 -13.83 -17.01 -2.62
CA ASP A 132 -13.43 -17.02 -4.03
C ASP A 132 -13.76 -15.71 -4.77
N MET A 133 -13.79 -14.58 -4.06
CA MET A 133 -14.00 -13.26 -4.66
C MET A 133 -12.70 -12.77 -5.30
N ARG A 134 -12.77 -12.37 -6.57
CA ARG A 134 -11.64 -11.71 -7.25
C ARG A 134 -11.44 -10.31 -6.69
N TYR A 135 -10.20 -9.88 -6.57
CA TYR A 135 -9.87 -8.54 -6.11
C TYR A 135 -8.62 -7.98 -6.80
N VAL A 136 -8.55 -6.66 -6.86
CA VAL A 136 -7.38 -5.93 -7.32
C VAL A 136 -6.32 -5.93 -6.22
N GLY A 137 -5.08 -6.19 -6.60
CA GLY A 137 -3.93 -6.12 -5.69
C GLY A 137 -3.36 -7.48 -5.31
N SER A 138 -2.36 -7.45 -4.48
CA SER A 138 -1.57 -8.61 -4.06
C SER A 138 -2.35 -9.57 -3.18
N GLY A 139 -2.04 -10.86 -3.28
CA GLY A 139 -2.62 -11.91 -2.44
C GLY A 139 -2.18 -11.87 -0.98
N VAL A 140 -2.65 -12.82 -0.19
CA VAL A 140 -2.44 -12.89 1.27
C VAL A 140 -0.96 -12.85 1.65
N LEU A 141 -0.15 -13.70 1.03
CA LEU A 141 1.29 -13.80 1.37
C LEU A 141 2.04 -12.50 1.07
N ALA A 142 1.88 -12.00 -0.14
CA ALA A 142 2.56 -10.78 -0.58
C ALA A 142 2.16 -9.57 0.26
N SER A 143 0.86 -9.42 0.56
CA SER A 143 0.35 -8.35 1.43
C SER A 143 0.91 -8.47 2.85
N ALA A 144 0.86 -9.65 3.47
CA ALA A 144 1.35 -9.84 4.84
C ALA A 144 2.87 -9.67 4.95
N ALA A 145 3.64 -10.21 3.99
CA ALA A 145 5.09 -10.08 3.98
C ALA A 145 5.53 -8.67 3.60
N GLY A 146 4.86 -8.03 2.65
CA GLY A 146 5.13 -6.64 2.23
C GLY A 146 4.85 -5.62 3.34
N MET A 147 3.83 -5.85 4.17
CA MET A 147 3.53 -4.98 5.30
C MET A 147 4.56 -5.09 6.43
N ASP A 148 5.22 -6.23 6.59
CA ASP A 148 6.20 -6.49 7.64
C ASP A 148 7.63 -6.24 7.14
N LYS A 149 8.21 -5.09 7.50
CA LYS A 149 9.56 -4.67 7.05
C LYS A 149 10.66 -5.72 7.30
N HIS A 150 10.53 -6.52 8.35
CA HIS A 150 11.48 -7.60 8.60
C HIS A 150 11.33 -8.73 7.58
N TYR A 151 10.12 -9.29 7.45
CA TYR A 151 9.92 -10.43 6.55
C TYR A 151 10.09 -10.04 5.08
N MET A 152 9.69 -8.85 4.71
CA MET A 152 9.98 -8.29 3.39
C MET A 152 11.48 -8.30 3.07
N LYS A 153 12.32 -7.79 3.98
CA LYS A 153 13.80 -7.80 3.80
C LYS A 153 14.36 -9.22 3.78
N VAL A 154 13.87 -10.14 4.60
CA VAL A 154 14.28 -11.56 4.57
C VAL A 154 14.02 -12.17 3.20
N VAL A 155 12.84 -11.88 2.59
CA VAL A 155 12.53 -12.37 1.24
C VAL A 155 13.46 -11.74 0.20
N PHE A 156 13.70 -10.42 0.28
CA PHE A 156 14.61 -9.74 -0.65
C PHE A 156 16.04 -10.30 -0.56
N GLU A 157 16.57 -10.50 0.63
CA GLU A 157 17.90 -11.08 0.83
C GLU A 157 17.99 -12.52 0.31
N ALA A 158 16.96 -13.34 0.55
CA ALA A 158 16.88 -14.69 0.01
C ALA A 158 16.84 -14.72 -1.53
N ALA A 159 16.26 -13.70 -2.15
CA ALA A 159 16.24 -13.48 -3.60
C ALA A 159 17.54 -12.82 -4.14
N GLY A 160 18.53 -12.54 -3.27
CA GLY A 160 19.77 -11.87 -3.66
C GLY A 160 19.63 -10.40 -4.00
N LEU A 161 18.56 -9.75 -3.54
CA LEU A 161 18.30 -8.34 -3.77
C LEU A 161 19.02 -7.47 -2.72
N PRO A 162 19.61 -6.33 -3.11
CA PRO A 162 20.38 -5.49 -2.21
C PRO A 162 19.48 -4.68 -1.27
N THR A 163 19.66 -4.85 0.03
CA THR A 163 19.02 -4.05 1.09
C THR A 163 20.05 -3.30 1.92
N GLY A 164 19.61 -2.34 2.73
CA GLY A 164 20.45 -1.72 3.76
C GLY A 164 20.63 -2.63 4.97
N PRO A 165 21.74 -2.50 5.77
CA PRO A 165 21.93 -3.24 7.01
C PRO A 165 20.83 -2.94 8.04
N TYR A 166 20.38 -3.94 8.77
CA TYR A 166 19.36 -3.79 9.80
C TYR A 166 19.49 -4.82 10.93
N THR A 167 18.82 -4.55 12.03
CA THR A 167 18.62 -5.47 13.16
C THR A 167 17.15 -5.44 13.55
N VAL A 168 16.62 -6.59 13.97
CA VAL A 168 15.21 -6.71 14.40
C VAL A 168 15.17 -7.04 15.88
N ILE A 169 14.31 -6.32 16.59
CA ILE A 169 14.05 -6.51 18.02
C ILE A 169 12.59 -6.94 18.20
N THR A 170 12.41 -8.20 18.57
CA THR A 170 11.08 -8.77 18.84
C THR A 170 10.62 -8.43 20.26
N TYR A 171 9.30 -8.55 20.49
CA TYR A 171 8.72 -8.43 21.85
C TYR A 171 9.42 -9.35 22.85
N ALA A 172 9.66 -10.60 22.48
CA ALA A 172 10.26 -11.58 23.36
C ALA A 172 11.72 -11.25 23.71
N GLN A 173 12.52 -10.79 22.77
CA GLN A 173 13.91 -10.35 23.02
C GLN A 173 13.94 -9.16 23.97
N TRP A 174 13.15 -8.11 23.67
CA TRP A 174 13.07 -6.91 24.51
C TRP A 174 12.65 -7.19 25.94
N ARG A 175 11.70 -8.10 26.14
CA ARG A 175 11.21 -8.47 27.48
C ARG A 175 12.15 -9.40 28.23
N ARG A 176 12.91 -10.21 27.54
CA ARG A 176 13.80 -11.20 28.15
C ARG A 176 15.12 -10.58 28.57
N ASP A 177 15.73 -9.79 27.69
CA ASP A 177 17.03 -9.16 27.91
C ASP A 177 17.15 -7.91 27.04
N LYS A 178 16.76 -6.76 27.64
CA LYS A 178 16.83 -5.46 26.98
C LYS A 178 18.27 -5.07 26.63
N GLY A 179 19.24 -5.41 27.50
CA GLY A 179 20.65 -5.11 27.25
C GLY A 179 21.16 -5.81 26.00
N ALA A 180 20.95 -7.13 25.89
CA ALA A 180 21.32 -7.86 24.69
C ALA A 180 20.58 -7.39 23.43
N ALA A 181 19.34 -6.94 23.55
CA ALA A 181 18.60 -6.35 22.43
C ALA A 181 19.22 -5.03 21.97
N LEU A 182 19.62 -4.15 22.88
CA LEU A 182 20.35 -2.91 22.55
C LEU A 182 21.73 -3.21 21.94
N ASP A 183 22.47 -4.16 22.53
CA ASP A 183 23.79 -4.56 22.03
C ASP A 183 23.73 -5.11 20.59
N SER A 184 22.64 -5.73 20.19
CA SER A 184 22.47 -6.25 18.81
C SER A 184 22.52 -5.15 17.74
N VAL A 185 22.25 -3.88 18.10
CA VAL A 185 22.32 -2.74 17.19
C VAL A 185 23.75 -2.23 17.00
N SER A 186 24.70 -2.64 17.85
CA SER A 186 26.11 -2.19 17.78
C SER A 186 26.85 -2.54 16.48
N ALA A 187 26.28 -3.51 15.69
CA ALA A 187 26.80 -3.83 14.37
C ALA A 187 26.44 -2.79 13.29
N LEU A 188 25.52 -1.86 13.59
CA LEU A 188 25.09 -0.82 12.67
C LEU A 188 25.86 0.48 12.91
N THR A 189 26.04 1.25 11.84
CA THR A 189 26.66 2.58 11.89
C THR A 189 25.59 3.65 12.03
N TYR A 190 25.75 4.55 13.00
CA TYR A 190 24.85 5.70 13.19
C TYR A 190 25.02 6.76 12.09
N PRO A 191 23.97 7.52 11.74
CA PRO A 191 22.64 7.46 12.32
C PRO A 191 21.91 6.17 11.95
N VAL A 192 21.05 5.70 12.86
CA VAL A 192 20.12 4.59 12.58
C VAL A 192 18.68 5.08 12.61
N PHE A 193 17.79 4.36 11.93
CA PHE A 193 16.35 4.62 11.93
C PHE A 193 15.62 3.50 12.64
N VAL A 194 14.92 3.84 13.71
CA VAL A 194 14.09 2.92 14.49
C VAL A 194 12.67 3.00 13.96
N LYS A 195 12.10 1.86 13.57
CA LYS A 195 10.78 1.79 12.92
C LYS A 195 9.94 0.65 13.49
N PRO A 196 8.63 0.82 13.67
CA PRO A 196 7.70 -0.31 13.82
C PRO A 196 7.78 -1.18 12.56
N CYS A 197 7.74 -2.51 12.71
CA CYS A 197 7.82 -3.39 11.54
C CYS A 197 6.57 -3.31 10.66
N ARG A 198 5.38 -3.13 11.26
CA ARG A 198 4.08 -3.21 10.59
C ARG A 198 3.29 -1.90 10.76
N ALA A 199 3.90 -0.79 10.34
CA ALA A 199 3.24 0.51 10.29
C ALA A 199 3.51 1.18 8.95
N GLY A 200 2.50 1.85 8.42
CA GLY A 200 2.57 2.68 7.21
C GLY A 200 2.86 4.15 7.53
N SER A 201 2.97 4.97 6.47
CA SER A 201 3.03 6.43 6.53
C SER A 201 4.02 7.02 7.56
N SER A 202 5.18 6.37 7.72
CA SER A 202 6.25 6.78 8.65
C SER A 202 5.82 6.91 10.13
N MET A 203 4.69 6.31 10.52
CA MET A 203 4.21 6.31 11.91
C MET A 203 5.22 5.62 12.84
N GLY A 204 5.63 6.32 13.90
CA GLY A 204 6.56 5.79 14.90
C GLY A 204 8.00 5.63 14.43
N VAL A 205 8.39 6.23 13.30
CA VAL A 205 9.77 6.26 12.80
C VAL A 205 10.56 7.34 13.54
N ALA A 206 11.75 6.99 14.02
CA ALA A 206 12.67 7.91 14.67
C ALA A 206 14.09 7.76 14.14
N LYS A 207 14.72 8.89 13.79
CA LYS A 207 16.17 8.98 13.52
C LYS A 207 16.92 9.05 14.84
N VAL A 208 17.91 8.21 15.00
CA VAL A 208 18.75 8.11 16.19
C VAL A 208 20.20 8.38 15.77
N GLU A 209 20.78 9.41 16.32
CA GLU A 209 22.15 9.83 15.98
C GLU A 209 23.20 9.28 16.94
N HIS A 210 22.79 8.98 18.19
CA HIS A 210 23.67 8.49 19.24
C HIS A 210 23.05 7.32 20.01
N PRO A 211 23.87 6.36 20.52
CA PRO A 211 23.37 5.18 21.23
C PRO A 211 22.51 5.46 22.46
N ASP A 212 22.70 6.57 23.15
CA ASP A 212 21.92 6.99 24.34
C ASP A 212 20.45 7.31 24.01
N GLN A 213 20.14 7.62 22.76
CA GLN A 213 18.76 7.88 22.29
C GLN A 213 18.02 6.60 21.90
N LEU A 214 18.75 5.48 21.71
CA LEU A 214 18.21 4.26 21.08
C LEU A 214 17.09 3.63 21.87
N GLU A 215 17.23 3.50 23.20
CA GLU A 215 16.23 2.88 24.06
C GLU A 215 14.89 3.63 24.00
N GLY A 216 14.94 4.96 24.10
CA GLY A 216 13.74 5.81 24.00
C GLY A 216 13.04 5.70 22.65
N ALA A 217 13.80 5.66 21.57
CA ALA A 217 13.26 5.50 20.22
C ALA A 217 12.60 4.13 20.01
N ILE A 218 13.19 3.05 20.56
CA ILE A 218 12.60 1.72 20.51
C ILE A 218 11.30 1.67 21.30
N GLU A 219 11.25 2.23 22.52
CA GLU A 219 10.01 2.23 23.31
C GLU A 219 8.90 3.02 22.59
N ALA A 220 9.21 4.17 21.98
CA ALA A 220 8.23 4.93 21.20
C ALA A 220 7.72 4.12 19.98
N ALA A 221 8.60 3.49 19.22
CA ALA A 221 8.21 2.65 18.09
C ALA A 221 7.32 1.46 18.52
N ARG A 222 7.56 0.92 19.74
CA ARG A 222 6.80 -0.19 20.30
C ARG A 222 5.38 0.18 20.72
N GLU A 223 5.04 1.44 20.82
CA GLU A 223 3.64 1.89 20.98
C GLU A 223 2.80 1.57 19.75
N HIS A 224 3.44 1.46 18.56
CA HIS A 224 2.79 1.16 17.29
C HIS A 224 2.89 -0.32 16.89
N ASP A 225 4.05 -0.97 17.09
CA ASP A 225 4.23 -2.40 16.86
C ASP A 225 5.26 -2.97 17.85
N LEU A 226 4.90 -4.05 18.51
CA LEU A 226 5.78 -4.73 19.47
C LEU A 226 7.07 -5.30 18.85
N LYS A 227 7.12 -5.46 17.54
CA LYS A 227 8.30 -5.81 16.75
C LYS A 227 8.86 -4.55 16.07
N VAL A 228 10.12 -4.26 16.31
CA VAL A 228 10.82 -3.08 15.82
C VAL A 228 11.97 -3.50 14.93
N ILE A 229 12.18 -2.78 13.85
CA ILE A 229 13.38 -2.86 13.01
C ILE A 229 14.23 -1.60 13.24
N VAL A 230 15.53 -1.80 13.36
CA VAL A 230 16.53 -0.72 13.40
C VAL A 230 17.38 -0.84 12.15
N GLU A 231 17.37 0.20 11.33
CA GLU A 231 18.06 0.22 10.04
C GLU A 231 19.19 1.23 10.07
N GLN A 232 20.33 0.86 9.51
CA GLN A 232 21.40 1.83 9.28
C GLN A 232 20.95 2.89 8.27
N GLY A 233 21.20 4.16 8.58
CA GLY A 233 20.91 5.26 7.67
C GLY A 233 21.71 5.14 6.36
N VAL A 234 21.01 5.32 5.25
CA VAL A 234 21.62 5.33 3.90
C VAL A 234 21.68 6.77 3.42
N THR A 235 22.88 7.25 3.10
CA THR A 235 23.02 8.53 2.41
C THR A 235 22.79 8.32 0.92
N GLY A 236 21.76 8.96 0.38
CA GLY A 236 21.38 8.80 -1.02
C GLY A 236 20.08 9.52 -1.33
N ARG A 237 19.65 9.39 -2.59
CA ARG A 237 18.38 9.92 -3.10
C ARG A 237 17.28 8.90 -2.89
N GLU A 238 16.08 9.36 -2.53
CA GLU A 238 14.90 8.50 -2.40
C GLU A 238 14.19 8.39 -3.74
N ILE A 239 14.24 7.19 -4.33
CA ILE A 239 13.73 6.90 -5.66
C ILE A 239 12.62 5.86 -5.55
N GLU A 240 11.48 6.16 -6.14
CA GLU A 240 10.33 5.26 -6.24
C GLU A 240 10.19 4.72 -7.66
N CYS A 241 9.74 3.46 -7.79
CA CYS A 241 9.40 2.85 -9.07
C CYS A 241 8.06 2.11 -8.96
N SER A 242 7.10 2.49 -9.79
CA SER A 242 5.84 1.76 -9.89
C SER A 242 6.02 0.46 -10.65
N VAL A 243 5.40 -0.60 -10.13
CA VAL A 243 5.32 -1.90 -10.79
C VAL A 243 3.86 -2.26 -10.99
N LEU A 244 3.57 -2.88 -12.11
CA LEU A 244 2.26 -3.39 -12.48
C LEU A 244 2.42 -4.82 -12.99
N GLU A 245 1.56 -5.70 -12.52
CA GLU A 245 1.48 -7.09 -12.97
C GLU A 245 1.46 -7.19 -14.51
N GLY A 246 2.17 -8.18 -15.05
CA GLY A 246 2.10 -8.53 -16.46
C GLY A 246 0.82 -9.34 -16.76
N ARG A 247 0.34 -9.28 -18.02
CA ARG A 247 -0.80 -10.11 -18.43
C ARG A 247 -0.37 -11.54 -18.71
N GLY A 248 -1.13 -12.49 -18.18
CA GLY A 248 -0.87 -13.92 -18.43
C GLY A 248 0.49 -14.36 -17.93
N LEU A 249 1.44 -14.60 -18.85
CA LEU A 249 2.80 -15.03 -18.55
C LEU A 249 3.84 -13.91 -18.78
N ASP A 250 3.40 -12.71 -19.07
CA ASP A 250 4.31 -11.58 -19.29
C ASP A 250 4.97 -11.15 -17.97
N ALA A 251 6.21 -10.69 -18.06
CA ALA A 251 6.92 -10.11 -16.93
C ALA A 251 6.23 -8.84 -16.41
N PRO A 252 6.38 -8.52 -15.11
CA PRO A 252 5.84 -7.28 -14.57
C PRO A 252 6.40 -6.06 -15.28
N ARG A 253 5.56 -5.07 -15.48
CA ARG A 253 5.88 -3.80 -16.12
C ARG A 253 6.35 -2.80 -15.07
N THR A 254 7.35 -1.99 -15.40
CA THR A 254 7.87 -0.95 -14.52
C THR A 254 7.73 0.42 -15.17
N SER A 255 7.37 1.43 -14.40
CA SER A 255 7.31 2.82 -14.82
C SER A 255 8.69 3.45 -14.99
N LEU A 256 8.75 4.68 -15.47
CA LEU A 256 9.88 5.58 -15.21
C LEU A 256 9.95 5.84 -13.70
N PRO A 257 11.16 5.88 -13.09
CA PRO A 257 11.31 6.18 -11.68
C PRO A 257 10.93 7.63 -11.35
N GLY A 258 10.39 7.83 -10.15
CA GLY A 258 10.18 9.14 -9.56
C GLY A 258 11.12 9.40 -8.39
N GLU A 259 11.30 10.63 -8.02
CA GLU A 259 12.11 11.05 -6.88
C GLU A 259 11.31 11.91 -5.92
N ILE A 260 11.49 11.64 -4.64
CA ILE A 260 10.98 12.47 -3.56
C ILE A 260 12.13 13.30 -3.01
N VAL A 261 12.00 14.62 -3.08
CA VAL A 261 12.96 15.57 -2.53
C VAL A 261 12.29 16.32 -1.39
N VAL A 262 12.79 16.10 -0.17
CA VAL A 262 12.40 16.89 1.00
C VAL A 262 13.36 18.07 1.13
N GLU A 263 12.87 19.32 1.00
CA GLU A 263 13.69 20.52 1.15
C GLU A 263 14.00 20.75 2.63
N SER A 264 15.29 20.80 2.97
CA SER A 264 15.75 20.99 4.34
C SER A 264 15.33 22.37 4.88
N GLY A 265 14.79 22.41 6.11
CA GLY A 265 14.56 23.68 6.82
C GLY A 265 13.12 23.98 7.22
N HIS A 266 12.15 23.12 6.93
CA HIS A 266 10.74 23.31 7.26
C HIS A 266 10.22 22.44 8.42
N GLY A 267 11.11 21.84 9.22
CA GLY A 267 10.72 21.09 10.44
C GLY A 267 10.43 19.60 10.23
N HIS A 268 10.52 19.11 9.00
CA HIS A 268 10.43 17.69 8.69
C HIS A 268 11.80 17.17 8.24
N ASP A 269 12.37 16.24 9.02
CA ASP A 269 13.66 15.61 8.69
C ASP A 269 13.51 14.45 7.70
N PHE A 270 12.26 14.04 7.39
CA PHE A 270 11.92 12.94 6.45
C PHE A 270 10.46 13.06 5.98
N TYR A 271 10.14 12.30 4.92
CA TYR A 271 8.85 12.31 4.24
C TYR A 271 7.79 11.58 5.09
N ASP A 272 7.13 12.30 5.99
CA ASP A 272 6.09 11.79 6.89
C ASP A 272 4.67 11.88 6.31
N PHE A 273 3.67 11.53 7.13
CA PHE A 273 2.26 11.53 6.73
C PHE A 273 1.74 12.91 6.29
N GLU A 274 2.13 13.98 7.00
CA GLU A 274 1.67 15.33 6.69
C GLU A 274 2.28 15.81 5.38
N ALA A 275 3.58 15.55 5.17
CA ALA A 275 4.27 15.84 3.93
C ALA A 275 3.73 15.04 2.73
N LYS A 276 3.22 13.82 2.95
CA LYS A 276 2.66 12.96 1.89
C LYS A 276 1.29 13.42 1.37
N TYR A 277 0.43 13.95 2.22
CA TYR A 277 -0.99 14.12 1.89
C TYR A 277 -1.56 15.51 2.08
N LEU A 278 -0.87 16.43 2.78
CA LEU A 278 -1.38 17.77 3.11
C LEU A 278 -0.73 18.93 2.31
N TYR A 279 -0.11 18.64 1.15
CA TYR A 279 0.51 19.65 0.28
C TYR A 279 1.57 20.50 0.99
N ASP A 280 2.53 19.86 1.62
CA ASP A 280 3.66 20.59 2.17
C ASP A 280 4.55 21.12 1.04
N ALA A 281 4.74 22.45 1.00
CA ALA A 281 5.61 23.12 0.04
C ALA A 281 7.08 22.67 0.16
N SER A 282 7.44 21.95 1.24
CA SER A 282 8.77 21.39 1.47
C SER A 282 9.05 20.10 0.68
N VAL A 283 8.05 19.48 0.04
CA VAL A 283 8.20 18.24 -0.71
C VAL A 283 8.03 18.49 -2.21
N ARG A 284 9.06 18.18 -2.96
CA ARG A 284 9.03 18.20 -4.42
C ARG A 284 9.05 16.78 -4.98
N LEU A 285 8.00 16.44 -5.73
CA LEU A 285 7.91 15.19 -6.48
C LEU A 285 8.40 15.41 -7.90
N SER A 286 9.47 14.73 -8.30
CA SER A 286 10.03 14.78 -9.65
C SER A 286 9.79 13.45 -10.37
N CYS A 287 9.14 13.50 -11.53
CA CYS A 287 8.95 12.35 -12.40
C CYS A 287 9.03 12.80 -13.86
N PRO A 288 9.91 12.19 -14.70
CA PRO A 288 10.90 11.19 -14.29
C PRO A 288 11.97 11.76 -13.34
N ALA A 289 12.59 10.91 -12.53
CA ALA A 289 13.75 11.26 -11.72
C ALA A 289 14.97 11.53 -12.63
N ASP A 290 15.77 12.53 -12.28
CA ASP A 290 17.02 12.83 -13.00
C ASP A 290 18.12 11.83 -12.62
N LEU A 291 18.12 10.68 -13.29
CA LEU A 291 19.05 9.57 -13.11
C LEU A 291 19.77 9.24 -14.43
N SER A 292 20.98 8.69 -14.32
CA SER A 292 21.64 8.12 -15.49
C SER A 292 20.85 6.91 -16.02
N GLU A 293 20.96 6.61 -17.31
CA GLU A 293 20.30 5.47 -17.94
C GLU A 293 20.63 4.13 -17.23
N ALA A 294 21.88 3.95 -16.83
CA ALA A 294 22.32 2.75 -16.10
C ALA A 294 21.61 2.61 -14.75
N VAL A 295 21.49 3.69 -13.98
CA VAL A 295 20.81 3.69 -12.68
C VAL A 295 19.31 3.51 -12.87
N THR A 296 18.70 4.17 -13.84
CA THR A 296 17.28 3.99 -14.20
C THR A 296 16.98 2.54 -14.54
N THR A 297 17.81 1.90 -15.35
CA THR A 297 17.67 0.48 -15.72
C THR A 297 17.78 -0.41 -14.51
N GLU A 298 18.75 -0.15 -13.62
CA GLU A 298 18.94 -0.96 -12.41
C GLU A 298 17.78 -0.80 -11.41
N VAL A 299 17.28 0.42 -11.17
CA VAL A 299 16.08 0.67 -10.33
C VAL A 299 14.90 -0.13 -10.86
N ARG A 300 14.62 -0.04 -12.16
CA ARG A 300 13.49 -0.76 -12.78
C ARG A 300 13.67 -2.28 -12.69
N ARG A 301 14.88 -2.78 -12.92
CA ARG A 301 15.19 -4.22 -12.79
C ARG A 301 14.98 -4.72 -11.37
N LEU A 302 15.48 -3.98 -10.37
CA LEU A 302 15.32 -4.34 -8.96
C LEU A 302 13.88 -4.23 -8.50
N ALA A 303 13.13 -3.25 -8.99
CA ALA A 303 11.71 -3.11 -8.68
C ALA A 303 10.88 -4.30 -9.21
N ALA A 304 11.11 -4.72 -10.45
CA ALA A 304 10.47 -5.92 -11.00
C ALA A 304 10.85 -7.18 -10.21
N ALA A 305 12.14 -7.35 -9.88
CA ALA A 305 12.61 -8.50 -9.12
C ALA A 305 12.05 -8.53 -7.68
N ALA A 306 11.88 -7.38 -7.02
CA ALA A 306 11.26 -7.30 -5.70
C ALA A 306 9.77 -7.68 -5.75
N PHE A 307 9.07 -7.25 -6.78
CA PHE A 307 7.67 -7.61 -7.03
C PHE A 307 7.51 -9.13 -7.21
N GLU A 308 8.36 -9.75 -8.05
CA GLU A 308 8.35 -11.20 -8.27
C GLU A 308 8.76 -11.98 -7.02
N ALA A 309 9.78 -11.52 -6.28
CA ALA A 309 10.26 -12.20 -5.08
C ALA A 309 9.20 -12.34 -3.98
N LEU A 310 8.33 -11.35 -3.85
CA LEU A 310 7.20 -11.37 -2.91
C LEU A 310 5.93 -11.99 -3.50
N ALA A 311 5.96 -12.44 -4.76
CA ALA A 311 4.77 -12.90 -5.49
C ALA A 311 3.64 -11.86 -5.46
N CYS A 312 3.98 -10.60 -5.72
CA CYS A 312 3.01 -9.52 -5.81
C CYS A 312 2.14 -9.66 -7.05
N GLU A 313 0.93 -9.12 -6.96
CA GLU A 313 -0.07 -9.08 -8.04
C GLU A 313 -0.69 -7.67 -8.08
N GLY A 314 -1.22 -7.27 -9.23
CA GLY A 314 -1.80 -5.93 -9.43
C GLY A 314 -0.76 -4.81 -9.30
N PRO A 315 -1.00 -3.77 -8.47
CA PRO A 315 -0.10 -2.65 -8.30
C PRO A 315 0.93 -2.91 -7.19
N ALA A 316 2.15 -2.39 -7.35
CA ALA A 316 3.08 -2.20 -6.24
C ALA A 316 3.99 -1.00 -6.50
N ARG A 317 4.52 -0.37 -5.45
CA ARG A 317 5.56 0.64 -5.54
C ARG A 317 6.78 0.16 -4.76
N VAL A 318 7.92 0.15 -5.40
CA VAL A 318 9.19 -0.19 -4.79
C VAL A 318 9.97 1.09 -4.53
N ASP A 319 10.34 1.28 -3.28
CA ASP A 319 11.07 2.46 -2.81
C ASP A 319 12.53 2.08 -2.60
N CYS A 320 13.44 2.85 -3.18
CA CYS A 320 14.87 2.58 -3.22
C CYS A 320 15.69 3.78 -2.75
N PHE A 321 16.86 3.53 -2.19
CA PHE A 321 17.91 4.53 -2.05
C PHE A 321 18.93 4.39 -3.17
N VAL A 322 19.26 5.50 -3.82
CA VAL A 322 20.34 5.57 -4.80
C VAL A 322 21.48 6.39 -4.19
N THR A 323 22.57 5.72 -3.87
CA THR A 323 23.75 6.39 -3.28
C THR A 323 24.49 7.24 -4.29
N ASP A 324 25.37 8.17 -3.82
CA ASP A 324 26.21 9.02 -4.68
C ASP A 324 27.10 8.24 -5.65
N ARG A 325 27.37 6.95 -5.34
CA ARG A 325 28.14 6.05 -6.21
C ARG A 325 27.25 5.29 -7.20
N GLY A 326 25.97 5.60 -7.28
CA GLY A 326 25.00 4.92 -8.16
C GLY A 326 24.59 3.53 -7.71
N LYS A 327 24.93 3.10 -6.46
CA LYS A 327 24.44 1.83 -5.92
C LYS A 327 22.97 1.99 -5.52
N VAL A 328 22.13 1.08 -5.98
CA VAL A 328 20.71 1.01 -5.64
C VAL A 328 20.50 0.02 -4.50
N LEU A 329 19.77 0.42 -3.47
CA LEU A 329 19.35 -0.42 -2.34
C LEU A 329 17.84 -0.36 -2.21
N ILE A 330 17.17 -1.51 -2.14
CA ILE A 330 15.74 -1.56 -1.91
C ILE A 330 15.47 -1.21 -0.44
N ASN A 331 14.59 -0.25 -0.21
CA ASN A 331 14.09 0.11 1.10
C ASN A 331 12.86 -0.73 1.46
N GLU A 332 11.79 -0.59 0.67
CA GLU A 332 10.52 -1.29 0.89
C GLU A 332 9.73 -1.49 -0.40
N ILE A 333 8.68 -2.30 -0.33
CA ILE A 333 7.64 -2.43 -1.34
C ILE A 333 6.27 -2.18 -0.70
N ASN A 334 5.44 -1.41 -1.39
CA ASN A 334 4.08 -1.10 -0.98
C ASN A 334 3.11 -1.81 -1.94
N THR A 335 2.34 -2.77 -1.43
CA THR A 335 1.43 -3.60 -2.23
C THR A 335 0.10 -2.92 -2.55
N MET A 336 -0.20 -1.80 -1.87
CA MET A 336 -1.28 -0.88 -2.18
C MET A 336 -0.78 0.55 -2.03
N PRO A 337 0.02 1.06 -2.98
CA PRO A 337 0.59 2.39 -2.90
C PRO A 337 -0.49 3.47 -2.90
N GLY A 338 -0.15 4.68 -2.42
CA GLY A 338 -1.03 5.84 -2.55
C GLY A 338 -1.52 5.97 -3.99
N PHE A 339 -2.85 6.01 -4.17
CA PHE A 339 -3.48 5.88 -5.48
C PHE A 339 -4.44 7.04 -5.79
N THR A 340 -4.26 8.20 -5.15
CA THR A 340 -4.95 9.42 -5.60
C THR A 340 -4.37 9.88 -6.94
N PRO A 341 -5.10 10.65 -7.76
CA PRO A 341 -4.58 11.13 -9.04
C PRO A 341 -3.25 11.91 -8.96
N THR A 342 -2.94 12.47 -7.79
CA THR A 342 -1.71 13.25 -7.53
C THR A 342 -0.61 12.44 -6.85
N SER A 343 -0.91 11.21 -6.41
CA SER A 343 0.07 10.30 -5.80
C SER A 343 1.16 9.89 -6.78
N MET A 344 2.36 9.59 -6.27
CA MET A 344 3.51 9.26 -7.09
C MET A 344 3.28 8.03 -7.98
N TYR A 345 2.60 6.98 -7.47
CA TYR A 345 2.34 5.76 -8.24
C TYR A 345 1.60 6.03 -9.55
N PRO A 346 0.40 6.62 -9.60
CA PRO A 346 -0.26 6.91 -10.87
C PRO A 346 0.47 7.99 -11.70
N ARG A 347 1.16 8.94 -11.05
CA ARG A 347 1.95 9.95 -11.75
C ARG A 347 3.10 9.32 -12.54
N MET A 348 3.84 8.39 -11.95
CA MET A 348 4.90 7.65 -12.64
C MET A 348 4.37 6.86 -13.85
N TRP A 349 3.17 6.28 -13.74
CA TRP A 349 2.52 5.62 -14.87
C TRP A 349 2.09 6.61 -15.96
N GLN A 350 1.56 7.76 -15.58
CA GLN A 350 1.18 8.81 -16.53
C GLN A 350 2.38 9.30 -17.34
N GLU A 351 3.52 9.57 -16.69
CA GLU A 351 4.78 9.91 -17.38
C GLU A 351 5.33 8.75 -18.22
N SER A 352 4.95 7.53 -17.92
CA SER A 352 5.29 6.32 -18.68
C SER A 352 4.28 6.01 -19.80
N GLY A 353 3.28 6.87 -20.03
CA GLY A 353 2.31 6.77 -21.11
C GLY A 353 1.01 6.04 -20.78
N LEU A 354 0.74 5.69 -19.51
CA LEU A 354 -0.49 5.06 -19.07
C LEU A 354 -1.30 6.04 -18.20
N SER A 355 -2.38 6.59 -18.74
CA SER A 355 -3.23 7.54 -18.02
C SER A 355 -3.92 6.91 -16.81
N TYR A 356 -4.35 7.75 -15.85
CA TYR A 356 -4.99 7.26 -14.63
C TYR A 356 -6.28 6.42 -14.89
N PRO A 357 -7.20 6.80 -15.79
CA PRO A 357 -8.33 5.93 -16.15
C PRO A 357 -7.90 4.61 -16.78
N GLN A 358 -6.87 4.60 -17.65
CA GLN A 358 -6.35 3.36 -18.23
C GLN A 358 -5.70 2.47 -17.18
N LEU A 359 -5.01 3.06 -16.19
CA LEU A 359 -4.42 2.31 -15.07
C LEU A 359 -5.51 1.65 -14.21
N VAL A 360 -6.60 2.36 -13.92
CA VAL A 360 -7.76 1.79 -13.19
C VAL A 360 -8.38 0.63 -13.96
N ASP A 361 -8.61 0.81 -15.27
CA ASP A 361 -9.14 -0.23 -16.15
C ASP A 361 -8.22 -1.46 -16.18
N GLU A 362 -6.92 -1.25 -16.38
CA GLU A 362 -5.92 -2.32 -16.44
C GLU A 362 -5.90 -3.16 -15.16
N LEU A 363 -5.98 -2.52 -13.98
CA LEU A 363 -6.03 -3.20 -12.70
C LEU A 363 -7.31 -4.04 -12.54
N ILE A 364 -8.44 -3.54 -13.00
CA ILE A 364 -9.71 -4.30 -12.98
C ILE A 364 -9.62 -5.49 -13.92
N GLN A 365 -9.08 -5.31 -15.13
CA GLN A 365 -8.94 -6.38 -16.11
C GLN A 365 -7.99 -7.49 -15.60
N LEU A 366 -6.85 -7.13 -15.03
CA LEU A 366 -5.93 -8.08 -14.39
C LEU A 366 -6.65 -8.92 -13.34
N ALA A 367 -7.45 -8.28 -12.47
CA ALA A 367 -8.21 -8.98 -11.45
C ALA A 367 -9.31 -9.89 -12.02
N LEU A 368 -9.99 -9.49 -13.11
CA LEU A 368 -11.00 -10.30 -13.80
C LEU A 368 -10.39 -11.54 -14.48
N GLU A 369 -9.19 -11.42 -15.03
CA GLU A 369 -8.46 -12.52 -15.67
C GLU A 369 -7.87 -13.52 -14.66
N ARG A 370 -7.67 -13.09 -13.43
CA ARG A 370 -7.03 -13.88 -12.37
C ARG A 370 -7.86 -15.12 -12.01
N PRO A 371 -7.23 -16.31 -11.92
CA PRO A 371 -7.91 -17.49 -11.41
C PRO A 371 -8.26 -17.32 -9.93
N VAL A 372 -9.32 -17.95 -9.47
CA VAL A 372 -9.67 -18.05 -8.04
C VAL A 372 -9.09 -19.31 -7.43
N GLY A 373 -8.86 -19.30 -6.11
CA GLY A 373 -8.29 -20.41 -5.36
C GLY A 373 -6.79 -20.28 -5.11
N LEU A 374 -6.12 -21.37 -4.74
CA LEU A 374 -4.70 -21.37 -4.40
C LEU A 374 -3.82 -20.93 -5.60
N ARG A 375 -2.91 -20.02 -5.34
CA ARG A 375 -2.01 -19.36 -6.29
C ARG A 375 -0.59 -19.28 -5.73
#